data_e7e54bd499380255369d26892261c0dd
#
_entry.id   e7e54bd499380255369d26892261c0dd
#
_cell.length_a   1.000
_cell.length_b   1.000
_cell.length_c   1.000
_cell.angle_alpha   90.00
_cell.angle_beta   90.00
_cell.angle_gamma   90.00
#
_symmetry.space_group_name_H-M   'P 1'
#
loop_
_entity.id
_entity.type
_entity.pdbx_description
1 polymer ?
#
loop_
_entity_poly.entity_id
_entity_poly.type
_entity_poly.pdbx_seq_one_letter_code
_entity_poly.pdbx_strand_id
1 'polypeptide(L)'
;YARSLERTEAFFWQFCDQYLELVKTRAYGSRGDDAARSAQAALQLTLSTLLRLFAPFLPFVTEEVWSWWQSGSVHRAPWPNASQLRDAAADGNPLAYAMGAEILSAARRAKTESKRSLKWPVDVIDVTDTTPRTEAFQSVLEDVREAANATSVSVAVGAEASVAVTLANDPDAG
;
A
#
# COMPACT_ATOMS: atom_id res chain seq x y z
N TYR A 1 -7.39 25.89 -6.14
CA TYR A 1 -7.15 24.76 -7.05
C TYR A 1 -5.78 24.13 -6.80
N ALA A 2 -4.66 24.88 -6.81
CA ALA A 2 -3.30 24.34 -6.67
C ALA A 2 -3.13 23.45 -5.43
N ARG A 3 -3.52 23.90 -4.26
CA ARG A 3 -3.41 23.13 -3.00
C ARG A 3 -4.26 21.85 -2.99
N SER A 4 -5.39 21.86 -3.70
CA SER A 4 -6.23 20.65 -3.83
C SER A 4 -5.54 19.63 -4.72
N LEU A 5 -5.02 20.06 -5.86
CA LEU A 5 -4.27 19.19 -6.77
C LEU A 5 -3.02 18.59 -6.08
N GLU A 6 -2.21 19.42 -5.44
CA GLU A 6 -1.02 19.00 -4.70
C GLU A 6 -1.31 17.88 -3.69
N ARG A 7 -2.40 18.02 -2.92
CA ARG A 7 -2.83 16.99 -1.95
C ARG A 7 -3.29 15.70 -2.63
N THR A 8 -4.02 15.84 -3.76
CA THR A 8 -4.47 14.68 -4.53
C THR A 8 -3.29 13.94 -5.14
N GLU A 9 -2.32 14.66 -5.69
CA GLU A 9 -1.08 14.09 -6.23
C GLU A 9 -0.24 13.41 -5.14
N ALA A 10 -0.05 14.03 -4.00
CA ALA A 10 0.68 13.44 -2.88
C ALA A 10 0.04 12.12 -2.42
N PHE A 11 -1.29 12.09 -2.30
CA PHE A 11 -2.01 10.87 -1.97
C PHE A 11 -1.89 9.81 -3.08
N PHE A 12 -2.01 10.21 -4.35
CA PHE A 12 -1.87 9.31 -5.50
C PHE A 12 -0.51 8.60 -5.51
N TRP A 13 0.58 9.35 -5.35
CA TRP A 13 1.92 8.77 -5.32
C TRP A 13 2.12 7.84 -4.11
N GLN A 14 1.67 8.25 -2.93
CA GLN A 14 1.71 7.40 -1.74
C GLN A 14 0.91 6.11 -1.94
N PHE A 15 -0.27 6.20 -2.55
CA PHE A 15 -1.10 5.04 -2.87
C PHE A 15 -0.41 4.09 -3.85
N CYS A 16 0.12 4.61 -4.97
CA CYS A 16 0.78 3.81 -5.99
C CYS A 16 2.08 3.17 -5.48
N ASP A 17 2.91 3.94 -4.77
CA ASP A 17 4.23 3.49 -4.38
C ASP A 17 4.22 2.56 -3.15
N GLN A 18 3.21 2.67 -2.31
CA GLN A 18 3.15 1.94 -1.04
C GLN A 18 1.95 1.00 -0.96
N TYR A 19 0.73 1.56 -0.95
CA TYR A 19 -0.47 0.76 -0.68
C TYR A 19 -0.71 -0.31 -1.75
N LEU A 20 -0.63 0.07 -3.02
CA LEU A 20 -0.82 -0.86 -4.15
C LEU A 20 0.15 -2.04 -4.05
N GLU A 21 1.41 -1.78 -3.77
CA GLU A 21 2.43 -2.83 -3.64
C GLU A 21 2.21 -3.73 -2.43
N LEU A 22 1.75 -3.17 -1.30
CA LEU A 22 1.41 -3.96 -0.11
C LEU A 22 0.27 -4.95 -0.38
N VAL A 23 -0.79 -4.50 -1.06
CA VAL A 23 -1.99 -5.34 -1.23
C VAL A 23 -2.01 -6.15 -2.53
N LYS A 24 -1.04 -5.95 -3.41
CA LYS A 24 -1.00 -6.50 -4.77
C LYS A 24 -1.17 -8.02 -4.80
N THR A 25 -0.35 -8.73 -4.06
CA THR A 25 -0.36 -10.21 -4.03
C THR A 25 -1.70 -10.73 -3.50
N ARG A 26 -2.21 -10.11 -2.45
CA ARG A 26 -3.52 -10.40 -1.88
C ARG A 26 -4.65 -10.12 -2.87
N ALA A 27 -4.59 -9.02 -3.62
CA ALA A 27 -5.59 -8.66 -4.63
C ALA A 27 -5.65 -9.67 -5.79
N TYR A 28 -4.53 -10.36 -6.08
CA TYR A 28 -4.48 -11.46 -7.06
C TYR A 28 -4.92 -12.83 -6.51
N GLY A 29 -5.37 -12.89 -5.26
CA GLY A 29 -5.96 -14.10 -4.69
C GLY A 29 -4.99 -15.06 -3.99
N SER A 30 -3.74 -14.66 -3.71
CA SER A 30 -2.75 -15.51 -3.04
C SER A 30 -3.23 -16.05 -1.68
N ARG A 31 -4.16 -15.35 -1.05
CA ARG A 31 -4.70 -15.68 0.29
C ARG A 31 -6.21 -15.96 0.30
N GLY A 32 -6.74 -16.41 -0.84
CA GLY A 32 -8.15 -16.77 -1.01
C GLY A 32 -9.07 -15.60 -1.36
N ASP A 33 -10.32 -15.94 -1.68
CA ASP A 33 -11.28 -15.03 -2.27
C ASP A 33 -11.72 -13.89 -1.35
N ASP A 34 -11.85 -14.13 -0.05
CA ASP A 34 -12.28 -13.09 0.90
C ASP A 34 -11.23 -11.99 1.04
N ALA A 35 -9.96 -12.39 1.14
CA ALA A 35 -8.83 -11.47 1.20
C ALA A 35 -8.67 -10.69 -0.12
N ALA A 36 -8.86 -11.37 -1.26
CA ALA A 36 -8.84 -10.75 -2.58
C ALA A 36 -9.96 -9.72 -2.72
N ARG A 37 -11.20 -10.08 -2.38
CA ARG A 37 -12.35 -9.17 -2.43
C ARG A 37 -12.15 -7.93 -1.58
N SER A 38 -11.62 -8.08 -0.36
CA SER A 38 -11.30 -6.96 0.53
C SER A 38 -10.29 -6.00 -0.10
N ALA A 39 -9.19 -6.53 -0.66
CA ALA A 39 -8.18 -5.72 -1.33
C ALA A 39 -8.74 -5.02 -2.58
N GLN A 40 -9.45 -5.77 -3.42
CA GLN A 40 -10.06 -5.25 -4.66
C GLN A 40 -11.10 -4.16 -4.38
N ALA A 41 -11.92 -4.31 -3.34
CA ALA A 41 -12.89 -3.28 -2.94
C ALA A 41 -12.20 -1.98 -2.54
N ALA A 42 -11.12 -2.05 -1.76
CA ALA A 42 -10.33 -0.87 -1.38
C ALA A 42 -9.66 -0.20 -2.59
N LEU A 43 -9.08 -1.01 -3.51
CA LEU A 43 -8.49 -0.52 -4.75
C LEU A 43 -9.54 0.17 -5.64
N GLN A 44 -10.72 -0.44 -5.81
CA GLN A 44 -11.81 0.10 -6.60
C GLN A 44 -12.36 1.41 -6.03
N LEU A 45 -12.56 1.47 -4.70
CA LEU A 45 -12.99 2.68 -4.01
C LEU A 45 -11.99 3.83 -4.20
N THR A 46 -10.70 3.52 -4.06
CA THR A 46 -9.63 4.50 -4.23
C THR A 46 -9.53 4.98 -5.68
N LEU A 47 -9.58 4.07 -6.67
CA LEU A 47 -9.58 4.43 -8.09
C LEU A 47 -10.76 5.33 -8.42
N SER A 48 -11.98 4.96 -8.02
CA SER A 48 -13.17 5.78 -8.21
C SER A 48 -13.04 7.19 -7.62
N THR A 49 -12.44 7.28 -6.44
CA THR A 49 -12.21 8.56 -5.77
C THR A 49 -11.18 9.41 -6.51
N LEU A 50 -10.04 8.84 -6.87
CA LEU A 50 -8.96 9.53 -7.57
C LEU A 50 -9.41 10.03 -8.95
N LEU A 51 -10.12 9.21 -9.73
CA LEU A 51 -10.64 9.62 -11.04
C LEU A 51 -11.53 10.87 -10.93
N ARG A 52 -12.42 10.92 -9.95
CA ARG A 52 -13.29 12.09 -9.72
C ARG A 52 -12.52 13.31 -9.22
N LEU A 53 -11.49 13.12 -8.39
CA LEU A 53 -10.65 14.22 -7.91
C LEU A 53 -9.76 14.80 -9.02
N PHE A 54 -9.25 13.95 -9.92
CA PHE A 54 -8.42 14.37 -11.04
C PHE A 54 -9.20 14.85 -12.26
N ALA A 55 -10.48 14.53 -12.39
CA ALA A 55 -11.28 14.87 -13.57
C ALA A 55 -11.23 16.35 -13.98
N PRO A 56 -11.22 17.34 -13.06
CA PRO A 56 -11.09 18.75 -13.42
C PRO A 56 -9.72 19.14 -14.00
N PHE A 57 -8.69 18.33 -13.78
CA PHE A 57 -7.30 18.61 -14.19
C PHE A 57 -6.85 17.75 -15.36
N LEU A 58 -7.32 16.52 -15.41
CA LEU A 58 -6.95 15.49 -16.39
C LEU A 58 -8.22 14.92 -17.08
N PRO A 59 -9.02 15.76 -17.78
CA PRO A 59 -10.36 15.38 -18.19
C PRO A 59 -10.41 14.17 -19.12
N PHE A 60 -9.48 14.05 -20.05
CA PHE A 60 -9.52 12.97 -21.04
C PHE A 60 -9.12 11.61 -20.47
N VAL A 61 -8.00 11.53 -19.75
CA VAL A 61 -7.54 10.26 -19.19
C VAL A 61 -8.48 9.74 -18.10
N THR A 62 -9.07 10.63 -17.30
CA THR A 62 -10.02 10.22 -16.26
C THR A 62 -11.33 9.71 -16.85
N GLU A 63 -11.83 10.32 -17.93
CA GLU A 63 -12.99 9.84 -18.67
C GLU A 63 -12.71 8.49 -19.33
N GLU A 64 -11.56 8.34 -19.98
CA GLU A 64 -11.15 7.08 -20.61
C GLU A 64 -11.12 5.93 -19.61
N VAL A 65 -10.38 6.09 -18.50
CA VAL A 65 -10.28 5.05 -17.47
C VAL A 65 -11.62 4.77 -16.79
N TRP A 66 -12.46 5.81 -16.58
CA TRP A 66 -13.81 5.65 -16.03
C TRP A 66 -14.67 4.78 -16.93
N SER A 67 -14.62 4.98 -18.24
CA SER A 67 -15.44 4.26 -19.21
C SER A 67 -15.15 2.75 -19.27
N TRP A 68 -14.02 2.28 -18.80
CA TRP A 68 -13.68 0.86 -18.82
C TRP A 68 -14.49 0.00 -17.85
N TRP A 69 -15.08 0.61 -16.82
CA TRP A 69 -15.74 -0.13 -15.74
C TRP A 69 -16.94 0.58 -15.11
N GLN A 70 -17.23 1.82 -15.51
CA GLN A 70 -18.36 2.61 -15.05
C GLN A 70 -19.23 3.06 -16.22
N SER A 71 -20.53 3.16 -16.01
CA SER A 71 -21.46 3.75 -16.97
C SER A 71 -21.53 5.28 -16.80
N GLY A 72 -21.80 5.98 -17.89
CA GLY A 72 -21.84 7.44 -17.91
C GLY A 72 -20.47 8.10 -17.84
N SER A 73 -20.43 9.39 -17.63
CA SER A 73 -19.22 10.20 -17.62
C SER A 73 -18.75 10.52 -16.20
N VAL A 74 -17.43 10.48 -15.96
CA VAL A 74 -16.82 10.91 -14.69
C VAL A 74 -17.14 12.36 -14.38
N HIS A 75 -17.29 13.22 -15.40
CA HIS A 75 -17.60 14.65 -15.26
C HIS A 75 -19.04 14.92 -14.82
N ARG A 76 -19.91 13.91 -14.88
CA ARG A 76 -21.29 13.95 -14.39
C ARG A 76 -21.48 13.15 -13.10
N ALA A 77 -20.48 12.42 -12.67
CA ALA A 77 -20.51 11.67 -11.42
C ALA A 77 -20.52 12.61 -10.20
N PRO A 78 -21.19 12.23 -9.11
CA PRO A 78 -21.18 13.04 -7.89
C PRO A 78 -19.76 13.13 -7.32
N TRP A 79 -19.44 14.28 -6.72
CA TRP A 79 -18.15 14.48 -6.06
C TRP A 79 -17.94 13.46 -4.93
N PRO A 80 -16.69 13.00 -4.67
CA PRO A 80 -16.42 12.06 -3.60
C PRO A 80 -16.92 12.56 -2.24
N ASN A 81 -17.63 11.70 -1.51
CA ASN A 81 -18.18 12.06 -0.20
C ASN A 81 -17.26 11.52 0.92
N ALA A 82 -16.69 12.43 1.70
CA ALA A 82 -15.77 12.08 2.78
C ALA A 82 -16.41 11.26 3.91
N SER A 83 -17.74 11.40 4.16
CA SER A 83 -18.41 10.55 5.17
C SER A 83 -18.49 9.10 4.70
N GLN A 84 -18.87 8.87 3.44
CA GLN A 84 -18.92 7.51 2.87
C GLN A 84 -17.55 6.83 2.90
N LEU A 85 -16.47 7.59 2.64
CA LEU A 85 -15.10 7.06 2.72
C LEU A 85 -14.72 6.71 4.17
N ARG A 86 -15.10 7.54 5.14
CA ARG A 86 -14.87 7.25 6.57
C ARG A 86 -15.69 6.05 7.05
N ASP A 87 -16.93 5.95 6.62
CA ASP A 87 -17.80 4.82 6.98
C ASP A 87 -17.26 3.50 6.42
N ALA A 88 -16.75 3.52 5.17
CA ALA A 88 -16.10 2.36 4.56
C ALA A 88 -14.79 1.95 5.26
N ALA A 89 -14.14 2.85 5.98
CA ALA A 89 -12.90 2.64 6.71
C ALA A 89 -13.09 2.55 8.23
N ALA A 90 -14.34 2.50 8.73
CA ALA A 90 -14.66 2.64 10.15
C ALA A 90 -13.92 1.63 11.05
N ASP A 91 -13.76 0.39 10.58
CA ASP A 91 -13.07 -0.68 11.31
C ASP A 91 -11.56 -0.75 11.01
N GLY A 92 -11.06 0.17 10.18
CA GLY A 92 -9.66 0.21 9.77
C GLY A 92 -8.75 0.76 10.87
N ASN A 93 -7.56 0.15 11.02
CA ASN A 93 -6.52 0.65 11.89
C ASN A 93 -5.45 1.41 11.08
N PRO A 94 -5.38 2.77 11.20
CA PRO A 94 -4.39 3.56 10.47
C PRO A 94 -2.93 3.18 10.78
N LEU A 95 -2.66 2.67 11.99
CA LEU A 95 -1.32 2.22 12.39
C LEU A 95 -0.86 1.02 11.58
N ALA A 96 -1.76 0.13 11.18
CA ALA A 96 -1.44 -1.03 10.36
C ALA A 96 -0.82 -0.60 9.02
N TYR A 97 -1.47 0.33 8.32
CA TYR A 97 -0.94 0.86 7.06
C TYR A 97 0.38 1.63 7.27
N ALA A 98 0.44 2.49 8.30
CA ALA A 98 1.63 3.29 8.58
C ALA A 98 2.86 2.40 8.81
N MET A 99 2.71 1.34 9.62
CA MET A 99 3.79 0.38 9.85
C MET A 99 4.15 -0.42 8.59
N GLY A 100 3.15 -0.91 7.87
CA GLY A 100 3.39 -1.64 6.62
C GLY A 100 4.20 -0.83 5.61
N ALA A 101 3.84 0.44 5.43
CA ALA A 101 4.55 1.36 4.53
C ALA A 101 5.97 1.69 5.02
N GLU A 102 6.16 1.87 6.32
CA GLU A 102 7.46 2.13 6.94
C GLU A 102 8.42 0.94 6.73
N ILE A 103 7.96 -0.26 7.04
CA ILE A 103 8.78 -1.48 6.92
C ILE A 103 9.08 -1.80 5.46
N LEU A 104 8.11 -1.67 4.55
CA LEU A 104 8.36 -1.84 3.12
C LEU A 104 9.39 -0.82 2.60
N SER A 105 9.33 0.42 3.08
CA SER A 105 10.31 1.47 2.73
C SER A 105 11.70 1.13 3.26
N ALA A 106 11.82 0.57 4.46
CA ALA A 106 13.09 0.11 5.02
C ALA A 106 13.68 -1.03 4.17
N ALA A 107 12.87 -2.01 3.78
CA ALA A 107 13.31 -3.12 2.91
C ALA A 107 13.80 -2.61 1.54
N ARG A 108 13.10 -1.68 0.92
CA ARG A 108 13.50 -1.05 -0.35
C ARG A 108 14.80 -0.26 -0.21
N ARG A 109 14.97 0.47 0.89
CA ARG A 109 16.20 1.21 1.20
C ARG A 109 17.38 0.26 1.33
N ALA A 110 17.27 -0.81 2.11
CA ALA A 110 18.33 -1.80 2.28
C ALA A 110 18.76 -2.42 0.94
N LYS A 111 17.81 -2.75 0.05
CA LYS A 111 18.10 -3.23 -1.30
C LYS A 111 18.84 -2.19 -2.14
N THR A 112 18.41 -0.93 -2.10
CA THR A 112 19.04 0.18 -2.86
C THR A 112 20.45 0.47 -2.37
N GLU A 113 20.67 0.54 -1.06
CA GLU A 113 21.98 0.76 -0.43
C GLU A 113 22.96 -0.37 -0.77
N SER A 114 22.45 -1.59 -0.85
CA SER A 114 23.22 -2.77 -1.27
C SER A 114 23.32 -2.92 -2.80
N LYS A 115 22.85 -1.93 -3.59
CA LYS A 115 22.85 -1.93 -5.05
C LYS A 115 22.14 -3.16 -5.65
N ARG A 116 21.11 -3.67 -4.98
CA ARG A 116 20.32 -4.81 -5.42
C ARG A 116 19.00 -4.36 -6.07
N SER A 117 18.47 -5.20 -6.95
CA SER A 117 17.13 -5.02 -7.52
C SER A 117 16.06 -5.00 -6.43
N LEU A 118 14.97 -4.24 -6.62
CA LEU A 118 13.81 -4.28 -5.71
C LEU A 118 13.17 -5.67 -5.60
N LYS A 119 13.41 -6.55 -6.58
CA LYS A 119 12.98 -7.96 -6.54
C LYS A 119 13.92 -8.87 -5.76
N TRP A 120 15.07 -8.36 -5.31
CA TRP A 120 16.05 -9.17 -4.56
C TRP A 120 15.38 -9.76 -3.31
N PRO A 121 15.63 -11.06 -3.01
CA PRO A 121 15.03 -11.67 -1.82
C PRO A 121 15.57 -11.05 -0.53
N VAL A 122 14.72 -11.03 0.48
CA VAL A 122 15.06 -10.68 1.85
C VAL A 122 14.97 -11.95 2.69
N ASP A 123 16.00 -12.27 3.46
CA ASP A 123 15.96 -13.42 4.36
C ASP A 123 15.07 -13.12 5.55
N VAL A 124 15.36 -12.04 6.27
CA VAL A 124 14.65 -11.68 7.49
C VAL A 124 14.41 -10.17 7.55
N ILE A 125 13.24 -9.81 8.03
CA ILE A 125 12.93 -8.44 8.50
C ILE A 125 12.63 -8.55 10.00
N ASP A 126 13.48 -7.94 10.83
CA ASP A 126 13.30 -7.86 12.28
C ASP A 126 12.69 -6.51 12.64
N VAL A 127 11.50 -6.55 13.24
CA VAL A 127 10.73 -5.36 13.63
C VAL A 127 10.64 -5.30 15.15
N THR A 128 11.08 -4.21 15.74
CA THR A 128 10.85 -3.91 17.16
C THR A 128 10.07 -2.60 17.27
N ASP A 129 9.00 -2.59 18.03
CA ASP A 129 8.19 -1.38 18.25
C ASP A 129 7.33 -1.53 19.51
N THR A 130 6.59 -0.47 19.86
CA THR A 130 5.66 -0.48 20.99
C THR A 130 4.50 -1.44 20.77
N THR A 131 3.89 -1.92 21.86
CA THR A 131 2.78 -2.90 21.82
C THR A 131 1.65 -2.49 20.87
N PRO A 132 1.10 -1.25 20.89
CA PRO A 132 -0.01 -0.90 19.98
C PRO A 132 0.38 -0.97 18.50
N ARG A 133 1.62 -0.65 18.17
CA ARG A 133 2.11 -0.68 16.79
C ARG A 133 2.37 -2.11 16.33
N THR A 134 2.97 -2.95 17.17
CA THR A 134 3.20 -4.37 16.83
C THR A 134 1.90 -5.15 16.69
N GLU A 135 0.89 -4.89 17.55
CA GLU A 135 -0.44 -5.48 17.42
C GLU A 135 -1.13 -5.05 16.11
N ALA A 136 -1.09 -3.76 15.77
CA ALA A 136 -1.63 -3.27 14.52
C ALA A 136 -0.94 -3.91 13.30
N PHE A 137 0.38 -4.11 13.38
CA PHE A 137 1.17 -4.69 12.31
C PHE A 137 0.80 -6.13 11.99
N GLN A 138 0.32 -6.92 12.95
CA GLN A 138 -0.08 -8.32 12.72
C GLN A 138 -1.08 -8.46 11.57
N SER A 139 -1.98 -7.50 11.41
CA SER A 139 -3.00 -7.53 10.35
C SER A 139 -2.44 -7.36 8.93
N VAL A 140 -1.24 -6.78 8.79
CA VAL A 140 -0.58 -6.49 7.51
C VAL A 140 0.78 -7.17 7.35
N LEU A 141 1.19 -7.99 8.31
CA LEU A 141 2.48 -8.67 8.31
C LEU A 141 2.72 -9.44 7.02
N GLU A 142 1.73 -10.23 6.59
CA GLU A 142 1.83 -11.02 5.37
C GLU A 142 1.87 -10.15 4.10
N ASP A 143 1.14 -9.01 4.08
CA ASP A 143 1.22 -8.06 2.98
C ASP A 143 2.65 -7.51 2.85
N VAL A 144 3.29 -7.17 3.96
CA VAL A 144 4.68 -6.70 3.99
C VAL A 144 5.65 -7.80 3.59
N ARG A 145 5.50 -9.01 4.12
CA ARG A 145 6.36 -10.15 3.81
C ARG A 145 6.38 -10.42 2.29
N GLU A 146 5.19 -10.49 1.68
CA GLU A 146 5.04 -10.71 0.25
C GLU A 146 5.57 -9.53 -0.58
N ALA A 147 5.22 -8.28 -0.22
CA ALA A 147 5.65 -7.08 -0.96
C ALA A 147 7.17 -6.85 -0.88
N ALA A 148 7.79 -7.18 0.25
CA ALA A 148 9.24 -7.11 0.44
C ALA A 148 9.98 -8.29 -0.20
N ASN A 149 9.29 -9.34 -0.67
CA ASN A 149 9.88 -10.62 -1.06
C ASN A 149 10.75 -11.20 0.07
N ALA A 150 10.18 -11.23 1.30
CA ALA A 150 10.87 -11.69 2.48
C ALA A 150 10.50 -13.14 2.82
N THR A 151 11.49 -13.93 3.24
CA THR A 151 11.30 -15.30 3.73
C THR A 151 10.58 -15.28 5.06
N SER A 152 11.00 -14.40 5.97
CA SER A 152 10.40 -14.27 7.31
C SER A 152 10.37 -12.84 7.79
N VAL A 153 9.41 -12.57 8.69
CA VAL A 153 9.30 -11.31 9.44
C VAL A 153 9.18 -11.67 10.91
N SER A 154 10.09 -11.19 11.74
CA SER A 154 10.02 -11.33 13.19
C SER A 154 9.54 -10.02 13.83
N VAL A 155 8.75 -10.13 14.88
CA VAL A 155 8.16 -8.98 15.57
C VAL A 155 8.40 -9.09 17.06
N ALA A 156 9.02 -8.07 17.64
CA ALA A 156 9.28 -7.97 19.06
C ALA A 156 8.72 -6.66 19.62
N VAL A 157 8.29 -6.69 20.88
CA VAL A 157 7.90 -5.47 21.61
C VAL A 157 9.12 -4.87 22.28
N GLY A 158 9.34 -3.56 22.08
CA GLY A 158 10.44 -2.82 22.68
C GLY A 158 10.10 -1.35 22.89
N ALA A 159 10.94 -0.66 23.66
CA ALA A 159 10.77 0.77 23.93
C ALA A 159 11.20 1.67 22.76
N GLU A 160 12.12 1.19 21.92
CA GLU A 160 12.63 1.92 20.77
C GLU A 160 12.21 1.20 19.49
N ALA A 161 11.68 1.97 18.55
CA ALA A 161 11.29 1.43 17.24
C ALA A 161 12.54 1.18 16.38
N SER A 162 12.63 -0.01 15.80
CA SER A 162 13.69 -0.37 14.86
C SER A 162 13.21 -1.36 13.81
N VAL A 163 13.77 -1.25 12.61
CA VAL A 163 13.56 -2.20 11.52
C VAL A 163 14.94 -2.58 10.96
N ALA A 164 15.33 -3.84 11.15
CA ALA A 164 16.54 -4.40 10.56
C ALA A 164 16.17 -5.33 9.40
N VAL A 165 16.90 -5.21 8.29
CA VAL A 165 16.63 -5.98 7.07
C VAL A 165 17.89 -6.75 6.66
N THR A 166 17.80 -8.07 6.62
CA THR A 166 18.83 -8.96 6.15
C THR A 166 18.49 -9.44 4.75
N LEU A 167 19.30 -9.05 3.77
CA LEU A 167 19.13 -9.49 2.38
C LEU A 167 19.66 -10.92 2.21
N ALA A 168 19.05 -11.67 1.31
CA ALA A 168 19.55 -12.99 0.94
C ALA A 168 20.94 -12.88 0.30
N ASN A 169 21.76 -13.92 0.54
CA ASN A 169 23.06 -14.02 -0.06
C ASN A 169 22.98 -14.08 -1.59
N ASP A 170 24.04 -13.58 -2.24
CA ASP A 170 24.18 -13.67 -3.68
C ASP A 170 24.46 -15.12 -4.06
N PRO A 171 23.59 -15.82 -4.82
CA PRO A 171 23.86 -17.18 -5.26
C PRO A 171 25.07 -17.26 -6.21
N ASP A 172 25.43 -16.15 -6.85
CA ASP A 172 26.54 -16.04 -7.81
C ASP A 172 27.83 -15.45 -7.19
N ALA A 173 27.87 -15.22 -5.88
CA ALA A 173 29.03 -14.66 -5.17
C ALA A 173 30.04 -15.74 -4.70
N GLY A 174 30.16 -16.84 -5.45
CA GLY A 174 31.08 -17.95 -5.21
C GLY A 174 32.23 -17.98 -6.21
#